data_545d303046cfb396b9daa790addffc2a
#
_entry.id   545d303046cfb396b9daa790addffc2a
#
_cell.length_a   1.000
_cell.length_b   1.000
_cell.length_c   1.000
_cell.angle_alpha   90.00
_cell.angle_beta   90.00
_cell.angle_gamma   90.00
#
_symmetry.space_group_name_H-M   'P 1'
#
loop_
_entity.id
_entity.type
_entity.pdbx_description
1 polymer ?
#
loop_
_entity_poly.entity_id
_entity_poly.type
_entity_poly.pdbx_seq_one_letter_code
_entity_poly.pdbx_strand_id
1 'polypeptide(L)'
;NRINIQNRKRILSGMLTHSQIWGAIDALASRHSLSPSGLAKLAGLDPTTFNKSKRSADGKLRWPSTESIAKVLGATGASLEDFVALVAEPGTIRRTRMVPLMGMAQAGTAGYFDDAGFPAGTGWEEIAFPGLADEHCYALEITGDSMLPVYRDGDRIIVAPSSDNLRRNDRVVVKTHAGEVMAKLLGRMTAQRIELKSFNPSFEDRSF
;
A
#
# COMPACT_ATOMS: atom_id res chain seq x y z
N ASN A 1 24.02 15.09 6.28
CA ASN A 1 23.91 14.07 5.24
C ASN A 1 22.58 13.35 5.41
N ARG A 2 21.52 13.85 4.75
CA ARG A 2 20.24 13.14 4.74
C ARG A 2 20.18 12.30 3.49
N ILE A 3 20.30 11.00 3.68
CA ILE A 3 20.02 9.98 2.67
C ILE A 3 18.60 9.55 2.90
N ASN A 4 17.78 9.68 1.89
CA ASN A 4 16.39 9.28 1.97
C ASN A 4 16.23 7.87 1.39
N ILE A 5 15.78 6.93 2.20
CA ILE A 5 15.85 5.52 1.88
C ILE A 5 14.58 4.80 2.29
N GLN A 6 14.08 3.92 1.46
CA GLN A 6 12.92 3.14 1.84
C GLN A 6 13.00 1.67 1.57
N ASN A 7 12.44 0.98 2.52
CA ASN A 7 11.85 -0.34 2.35
C ASN A 7 10.93 -0.73 3.50
N ARG A 8 9.82 -1.34 3.31
CA ARG A 8 9.50 -2.73 3.61
C ARG A 8 8.03 -3.07 3.54
N LYS A 9 7.76 -4.14 2.81
CA LYS A 9 6.63 -5.04 3.00
C LYS A 9 6.36 -5.30 4.49
N ARG A 10 5.35 -4.66 5.04
CA ARG A 10 4.59 -5.26 6.10
C ARG A 10 3.66 -6.25 5.41
N ILE A 11 3.98 -7.52 5.46
CA ILE A 11 3.00 -8.56 5.17
C ILE A 11 1.93 -8.37 6.25
N LEU A 12 0.91 -7.60 5.91
CA LEU A 12 -0.33 -7.64 6.66
C LEU A 12 -0.85 -9.06 6.45
N SER A 13 -0.78 -9.84 7.48
CA SER A 13 -1.51 -11.09 7.62
C SER A 13 -3.00 -10.74 7.47
N GLY A 14 -3.45 -10.69 6.23
CA GLY A 14 -4.83 -10.39 5.88
C GLY A 14 -5.71 -11.62 6.04
N MET A 15 -5.66 -12.27 7.18
CA MET A 15 -6.69 -13.24 7.53
C MET A 15 -7.97 -12.48 7.86
N LEU A 16 -9.00 -12.70 7.05
CA LEU A 16 -10.36 -12.25 7.35
C LEU A 16 -10.79 -12.82 8.70
N THR A 17 -11.17 -11.95 9.62
CA THR A 17 -11.65 -12.37 10.92
C THR A 17 -13.17 -12.48 10.94
N HIS A 18 -13.68 -13.35 11.80
CA HIS A 18 -15.11 -13.50 12.02
C HIS A 18 -15.80 -12.16 12.34
N SER A 19 -15.20 -11.36 13.23
CA SER A 19 -15.76 -10.05 13.62
C SER A 19 -15.81 -9.04 12.46
N GLN A 20 -14.82 -9.06 11.57
CA GLN A 20 -14.79 -8.19 10.38
C GLN A 20 -15.92 -8.52 9.42
N ILE A 21 -16.15 -9.79 9.13
CA ILE A 21 -17.24 -10.19 8.22
C ILE A 21 -18.60 -9.83 8.80
N TRP A 22 -18.83 -10.10 10.08
CA TRP A 22 -20.10 -9.72 10.71
C TRP A 22 -20.26 -8.21 10.85
N GLY A 23 -19.17 -7.48 11.10
CA GLY A 23 -19.16 -6.02 11.10
C GLY A 23 -19.51 -5.44 9.73
N ALA A 24 -19.03 -6.04 8.64
CA ALA A 24 -19.36 -5.63 7.29
C ALA A 24 -20.86 -5.83 6.96
N ILE A 25 -21.47 -6.94 7.41
CA ILE A 25 -22.90 -7.17 7.27
C ILE A 25 -23.71 -6.12 8.04
N ASP A 26 -23.30 -5.79 9.28
CA ASP A 26 -23.95 -4.77 10.08
C ASP A 26 -23.80 -3.37 9.46
N ALA A 27 -22.63 -3.06 8.92
CA ALA A 27 -22.37 -1.80 8.23
C ALA A 27 -23.18 -1.68 6.92
N LEU A 28 -23.30 -2.77 6.17
CA LEU A 28 -24.12 -2.80 4.95
C LEU A 28 -25.61 -2.57 5.30
N ALA A 29 -26.13 -3.21 6.35
CA ALA A 29 -27.47 -2.97 6.84
C ALA A 29 -27.68 -1.48 7.19
N SER A 30 -26.74 -0.90 7.93
CA SER A 30 -26.79 0.51 8.34
C SER A 30 -26.75 1.47 7.15
N ARG A 31 -25.98 1.20 6.12
CA ARG A 31 -25.93 2.01 4.88
C ARG A 31 -27.29 2.09 4.18
N HIS A 32 -28.08 1.03 4.28
CA HIS A 32 -29.45 0.95 3.74
C HIS A 32 -30.53 1.31 4.75
N SER A 33 -30.16 1.89 5.91
CA SER A 33 -31.09 2.24 6.99
C SER A 33 -31.91 1.03 7.49
N LEU A 34 -31.31 -0.15 7.46
CA LEU A 34 -31.91 -1.41 7.88
C LEU A 34 -31.26 -1.95 9.15
N SER A 35 -32.02 -2.71 9.92
CA SER A 35 -31.46 -3.61 10.93
C SER A 35 -30.91 -4.87 10.25
N PRO A 36 -30.03 -5.66 10.92
CA PRO A 36 -29.56 -6.94 10.38
C PRO A 36 -30.72 -7.88 10.00
N SER A 37 -31.81 -7.90 10.78
CA SER A 37 -33.01 -8.67 10.45
C SER A 37 -33.78 -8.11 9.25
N GLY A 38 -33.77 -6.78 9.09
CA GLY A 38 -34.35 -6.11 7.91
C GLY A 38 -33.57 -6.44 6.65
N LEU A 39 -32.23 -6.44 6.73
CA LEU A 39 -31.36 -6.83 5.63
C LEU A 39 -31.57 -8.29 5.23
N ALA A 40 -31.70 -9.21 6.22
CA ALA A 40 -32.01 -10.61 5.94
C ALA A 40 -33.34 -10.77 5.18
N LYS A 41 -34.40 -10.08 5.62
CA LYS A 41 -35.70 -10.07 4.94
C LYS A 41 -35.60 -9.53 3.51
N LEU A 42 -34.90 -8.41 3.31
CA LEU A 42 -34.68 -7.83 1.97
C LEU A 42 -34.02 -8.82 1.03
N ALA A 43 -33.07 -9.61 1.54
CA ALA A 43 -32.33 -10.63 0.80
C ALA A 43 -33.06 -11.97 0.66
N GLY A 44 -34.33 -12.08 1.07
CA GLY A 44 -35.10 -13.33 1.02
C GLY A 44 -34.56 -14.42 1.96
N LEU A 45 -33.90 -14.02 3.04
CA LEU A 45 -33.38 -14.92 4.08
C LEU A 45 -34.25 -14.90 5.32
N ASP A 46 -34.13 -15.94 6.17
CA ASP A 46 -34.76 -15.94 7.48
C ASP A 46 -34.33 -14.70 8.26
N PRO A 47 -35.26 -13.94 8.88
CA PRO A 47 -34.97 -12.70 9.59
C PRO A 47 -33.93 -12.86 10.69
N THR A 48 -33.76 -14.05 11.24
CA THR A 48 -32.82 -14.35 12.31
C THR A 48 -31.41 -14.65 11.83
N THR A 49 -31.21 -14.81 10.51
CA THR A 49 -29.94 -15.25 9.90
C THR A 49 -28.74 -14.41 10.37
N PHE A 50 -28.93 -13.10 10.52
CA PHE A 50 -27.85 -12.19 10.89
C PHE A 50 -27.91 -11.71 12.35
N ASN A 51 -28.77 -12.30 13.17
CA ASN A 51 -28.83 -11.96 14.58
C ASN A 51 -27.55 -12.31 15.32
N LYS A 52 -27.18 -11.51 16.32
CA LYS A 52 -25.97 -11.73 17.13
C LYS A 52 -25.95 -13.12 17.76
N SER A 53 -27.09 -13.65 18.18
CA SER A 53 -27.22 -15.01 18.74
C SER A 53 -26.87 -16.13 17.77
N LYS A 54 -26.91 -15.87 16.47
CA LYS A 54 -26.56 -16.86 15.42
C LYS A 54 -25.08 -16.81 15.02
N ARG A 55 -24.32 -15.82 15.50
CA ARG A 55 -22.90 -15.64 15.14
C ARG A 55 -21.96 -16.57 15.91
N SER A 56 -22.46 -17.15 17.00
CA SER A 56 -21.76 -18.19 17.77
C SER A 56 -22.77 -19.21 18.31
N ALA A 57 -22.37 -20.47 18.43
CA ALA A 57 -23.16 -21.50 19.08
C ALA A 57 -22.21 -22.48 19.76
N ASP A 58 -22.50 -22.83 21.02
CA ASP A 58 -21.72 -23.77 21.82
C ASP A 58 -20.21 -23.42 21.87
N GLY A 59 -19.91 -22.12 21.98
CA GLY A 59 -18.55 -21.60 21.97
C GLY A 59 -17.86 -21.62 20.61
N LYS A 60 -18.52 -22.10 19.53
CA LYS A 60 -18.00 -22.12 18.18
C LYS A 60 -18.47 -20.91 17.37
N LEU A 61 -17.54 -20.25 16.68
CA LEU A 61 -17.83 -19.15 15.78
C LEU A 61 -18.55 -19.68 14.53
N ARG A 62 -19.66 -19.06 14.17
CA ARG A 62 -20.41 -19.35 12.94
C ARG A 62 -20.17 -18.25 11.92
N TRP A 63 -19.75 -18.63 10.76
CA TRP A 63 -19.56 -17.74 9.63
C TRP A 63 -20.85 -17.64 8.81
N PRO A 64 -21.16 -16.48 8.21
CA PRO A 64 -22.23 -16.42 7.23
C PRO A 64 -21.85 -17.28 6.01
N SER A 65 -22.84 -17.91 5.39
CA SER A 65 -22.59 -18.64 4.15
C SER A 65 -22.32 -17.67 3.00
N THR A 66 -21.55 -18.11 2.01
CA THR A 66 -21.33 -17.35 0.78
C THR A 66 -22.64 -17.08 0.03
N GLU A 67 -23.61 -17.99 0.12
CA GLU A 67 -24.96 -17.82 -0.41
C GLU A 67 -25.67 -16.64 0.28
N SER A 68 -25.58 -16.54 1.61
CA SER A 68 -26.18 -15.42 2.36
C SER A 68 -25.54 -14.09 1.95
N ILE A 69 -24.23 -14.05 1.76
CA ILE A 69 -23.53 -12.85 1.29
C ILE A 69 -23.98 -12.49 -0.12
N ALA A 70 -24.02 -13.45 -1.05
CA ALA A 70 -24.45 -13.21 -2.43
C ALA A 70 -25.89 -12.66 -2.51
N LYS A 71 -26.81 -13.23 -1.74
CA LYS A 71 -28.20 -12.75 -1.67
C LYS A 71 -28.31 -11.32 -1.15
N VAL A 72 -27.53 -10.98 -0.12
CA VAL A 72 -27.52 -9.62 0.44
C VAL A 72 -26.96 -8.62 -0.57
N LEU A 73 -25.86 -8.95 -1.25
CA LEU A 73 -25.29 -8.09 -2.27
C LEU A 73 -26.25 -7.88 -3.43
N GLY A 74 -26.87 -8.95 -3.93
CA GLY A 74 -27.90 -8.84 -4.97
C GLY A 74 -29.11 -8.01 -4.57
N ALA A 75 -29.58 -8.13 -3.34
CA ALA A 75 -30.73 -7.39 -2.82
C ALA A 75 -30.44 -5.90 -2.55
N THR A 76 -29.20 -5.56 -2.23
CA THR A 76 -28.78 -4.18 -1.94
C THR A 76 -28.17 -3.46 -3.15
N GLY A 77 -27.86 -4.19 -4.23
CA GLY A 77 -27.13 -3.65 -5.37
C GLY A 77 -25.64 -3.35 -5.07
N ALA A 78 -25.14 -3.78 -3.91
CA ALA A 78 -23.75 -3.59 -3.52
C ALA A 78 -22.86 -4.59 -4.28
N SER A 79 -21.69 -4.12 -4.72
CA SER A 79 -20.67 -4.98 -5.31
C SER A 79 -19.91 -5.79 -4.25
N LEU A 80 -19.19 -6.83 -4.67
CA LEU A 80 -18.27 -7.54 -3.78
C LEU A 80 -17.16 -6.62 -3.28
N GLU A 81 -16.72 -5.67 -4.09
CA GLU A 81 -15.73 -4.66 -3.71
C GLU A 81 -16.22 -3.76 -2.59
N ASP A 82 -17.50 -3.31 -2.66
CA ASP A 82 -18.13 -2.54 -1.60
C ASP A 82 -18.18 -3.31 -0.29
N PHE A 83 -18.49 -4.60 -0.36
CA PHE A 83 -18.51 -5.45 0.81
C PHE A 83 -17.11 -5.65 1.41
N VAL A 84 -16.12 -5.92 0.58
CA VAL A 84 -14.71 -6.03 1.01
C VAL A 84 -14.23 -4.72 1.63
N ALA A 85 -14.67 -3.59 1.09
CA ALA A 85 -14.38 -2.29 1.67
C ALA A 85 -14.99 -2.09 3.07
N LEU A 86 -16.12 -2.74 3.36
CA LEU A 86 -16.73 -2.74 4.70
C LEU A 86 -16.06 -3.72 5.66
N VAL A 87 -15.50 -4.82 5.15
CA VAL A 87 -14.72 -5.79 5.93
C VAL A 87 -13.40 -5.19 6.39
N ALA A 88 -12.80 -4.36 5.54
CA ALA A 88 -11.58 -3.66 5.87
C ALA A 88 -11.86 -2.61 6.96
N GLU A 89 -11.04 -2.58 8.01
CA GLU A 89 -11.13 -1.49 9.00
C GLU A 89 -10.98 -0.13 8.32
N PRO A 90 -11.58 0.96 8.87
CA PRO A 90 -11.38 2.31 8.38
C PRO A 90 -9.88 2.62 8.34
N GLY A 91 -9.32 2.70 7.14
CA GLY A 91 -7.87 2.82 6.89
C GLY A 91 -7.24 1.64 6.16
N THR A 92 -7.92 0.49 6.06
CA THR A 92 -7.42 -0.69 5.33
C THR A 92 -7.95 -0.77 3.89
N ILE A 93 -8.87 0.11 3.50
CA ILE A 93 -9.24 0.25 2.09
C ILE A 93 -8.00 0.77 1.39
N ARG A 94 -7.43 -0.06 0.55
CA ARG A 94 -6.35 0.36 -0.36
C ARG A 94 -6.94 1.33 -1.38
N ARG A 95 -7.14 2.58 -0.97
CA ARG A 95 -7.52 3.62 -1.90
C ARG A 95 -6.45 3.67 -2.97
N THR A 96 -6.88 3.58 -4.22
CA THR A 96 -6.00 3.94 -5.33
C THR A 96 -5.62 5.39 -5.13
N ARG A 97 -4.33 5.64 -5.03
CA ARG A 97 -3.81 6.99 -4.86
C ARG A 97 -3.06 7.39 -6.11
N MET A 98 -3.25 8.61 -6.52
CA MET A 98 -2.38 9.21 -7.52
C MET A 98 -1.08 9.59 -6.86
N VAL A 99 0.02 9.16 -7.44
CA VAL A 99 1.38 9.49 -6.97
C VAL A 99 2.15 10.17 -8.09
N PRO A 100 2.91 11.23 -7.80
CA PRO A 100 3.71 11.90 -8.80
C PRO A 100 4.77 10.94 -9.34
N LEU A 101 4.92 10.89 -10.68
CA LEU A 101 5.96 10.14 -11.37
C LEU A 101 7.10 11.07 -11.77
N MET A 102 8.30 10.69 -11.45
CA MET A 102 9.52 11.45 -11.73
C MET A 102 10.54 10.56 -12.45
N GLY A 103 11.26 11.13 -13.42
CA GLY A 103 12.47 10.51 -13.96
C GLY A 103 13.68 10.74 -13.05
N MET A 104 14.70 9.89 -13.14
CA MET A 104 15.93 10.00 -12.34
C MET A 104 16.64 11.35 -12.56
N ALA A 105 16.68 11.86 -13.79
CA ALA A 105 17.28 13.16 -14.10
C ALA A 105 16.52 14.32 -13.43
N GLN A 106 15.19 14.27 -13.42
CA GLN A 106 14.35 15.28 -12.77
C GLN A 106 14.54 15.23 -11.25
N ALA A 107 14.58 14.04 -10.67
CA ALA A 107 14.82 13.84 -9.25
C ALA A 107 16.18 14.40 -8.78
N GLY A 108 17.17 14.49 -9.68
CA GLY A 108 18.47 15.10 -9.43
C GLY A 108 18.46 16.64 -9.38
N THR A 109 17.53 17.28 -10.09
CA THR A 109 17.51 18.74 -10.23
C THR A 109 17.10 19.44 -8.92
N ALA A 110 17.69 20.59 -8.65
CA ALA A 110 17.32 21.41 -7.50
C ALA A 110 15.90 21.97 -7.64
N GLY A 111 15.15 22.02 -6.53
CA GLY A 111 13.80 22.57 -6.50
C GLY A 111 12.67 21.55 -6.76
N TYR A 112 13.00 20.33 -7.14
CA TYR A 112 12.00 19.27 -7.31
C TYR A 112 11.67 18.49 -6.03
N PHE A 113 12.43 18.71 -4.97
CA PHE A 113 12.17 18.17 -3.64
C PHE A 113 12.29 19.28 -2.60
N ASP A 114 11.44 19.23 -1.61
CA ASP A 114 11.56 20.06 -0.42
C ASP A 114 12.71 19.57 0.49
N ASP A 115 12.95 20.31 1.59
CA ASP A 115 13.99 19.98 2.57
C ASP A 115 13.73 18.64 3.29
N ALA A 116 12.50 18.14 3.28
CA ALA A 116 12.11 16.87 3.85
C ALA A 116 12.25 15.70 2.85
N GLY A 117 12.59 16.00 1.58
CA GLY A 117 12.79 15.01 0.53
C GLY A 117 11.50 14.61 -0.20
N PHE A 118 10.45 15.41 -0.12
CA PHE A 118 9.20 15.19 -0.83
C PHE A 118 9.19 15.93 -2.16
N PRO A 119 8.49 15.40 -3.20
CA PRO A 119 8.31 16.11 -4.44
C PRO A 119 7.62 17.46 -4.20
N ALA A 120 8.28 18.54 -4.59
CA ALA A 120 7.77 19.91 -4.52
C ALA A 120 7.50 20.43 -5.94
N GLY A 121 6.34 21.04 -6.16
CA GLY A 121 5.97 21.61 -7.45
C GLY A 121 4.65 21.06 -8.00
N THR A 122 4.29 21.54 -9.18
CA THR A 122 3.05 21.16 -9.90
C THR A 122 3.39 20.71 -11.32
N GLY A 123 2.50 19.92 -11.95
CA GLY A 123 2.66 19.51 -13.35
C GLY A 123 3.36 18.15 -13.53
N TRP A 124 3.40 17.34 -12.49
CA TRP A 124 3.88 15.96 -12.57
C TRP A 124 2.91 15.07 -13.36
N GLU A 125 3.44 14.14 -14.12
CA GLU A 125 2.66 12.96 -14.51
C GLU A 125 2.31 12.20 -13.24
N GLU A 126 1.06 11.75 -13.11
CA GLU A 126 0.61 11.00 -11.96
C GLU A 126 0.23 9.58 -12.37
N ILE A 127 0.62 8.62 -11.57
CA ILE A 127 0.21 7.23 -11.76
C ILE A 127 -0.68 6.76 -10.60
N ALA A 128 -1.68 5.98 -10.95
CA ALA A 128 -2.57 5.36 -9.99
C ALA A 128 -1.88 4.17 -9.31
N PHE A 129 -1.72 4.23 -7.98
CA PHE A 129 -1.14 3.12 -7.23
C PHE A 129 -2.04 2.71 -6.05
N PRO A 130 -2.46 1.42 -5.98
CA PRO A 130 -3.33 0.95 -4.92
C PRO A 130 -2.55 0.66 -3.63
N GLY A 131 -3.12 1.06 -2.51
CA GLY A 131 -2.68 0.58 -1.20
C GLY A 131 -1.48 1.24 -0.58
N LEU A 132 -1.17 2.48 -0.97
CA LEU A 132 -0.17 3.28 -0.27
C LEU A 132 -0.77 3.85 1.03
N ALA A 133 -0.13 3.54 2.15
CA ALA A 133 -0.49 4.09 3.45
C ALA A 133 0.17 5.45 3.71
N ASP A 134 1.36 5.68 3.15
CA ASP A 134 2.13 6.90 3.33
C ASP A 134 1.73 7.94 2.27
N GLU A 135 1.42 9.14 2.74
CA GLU A 135 0.97 10.26 1.90
C GLU A 135 2.09 10.88 1.07
N HIS A 136 3.32 10.62 1.42
CA HIS A 136 4.49 11.27 0.85
C HIS A 136 5.23 10.40 -0.17
N CYS A 137 4.64 9.24 -0.55
CA CYS A 137 5.22 8.40 -1.58
C CYS A 137 5.20 9.07 -2.96
N TYR A 138 6.21 8.79 -3.76
CA TYR A 138 6.27 9.14 -5.17
C TYR A 138 6.75 7.96 -6.00
N ALA A 139 6.48 7.99 -7.30
CA ALA A 139 7.01 7.02 -8.25
C ALA A 139 8.29 7.57 -8.89
N LEU A 140 9.27 6.71 -9.06
CA LEU A 140 10.52 7.03 -9.74
C LEU A 140 10.72 6.04 -10.89
N GLU A 141 10.97 6.55 -12.09
CA GLU A 141 11.31 5.74 -13.25
C GLU A 141 12.81 5.46 -13.25
N ILE A 142 13.16 4.18 -13.29
CA ILE A 142 14.55 3.72 -13.30
C ILE A 142 15.16 4.03 -14.66
N THR A 143 16.39 4.49 -14.63
CA THR A 143 17.21 4.69 -15.84
C THR A 143 18.53 3.92 -15.72
N GLY A 144 18.88 3.18 -16.76
CA GLY A 144 20.13 2.43 -16.89
C GLY A 144 20.10 1.05 -16.22
N ASP A 145 21.21 0.34 -16.34
CA ASP A 145 21.31 -1.10 -16.12
C ASP A 145 21.97 -1.49 -14.79
N SER A 146 22.30 -0.54 -13.94
CA SER A 146 23.08 -0.82 -12.71
C SER A 146 22.32 -1.70 -11.71
N MET A 147 21.01 -1.79 -11.83
CA MET A 147 20.15 -2.57 -10.95
C MET A 147 19.57 -3.83 -11.61
N LEU A 148 20.06 -4.20 -12.80
CA LEU A 148 19.74 -5.49 -13.41
C LEU A 148 20.22 -6.66 -12.53
N PRO A 149 19.50 -7.78 -12.53
CA PRO A 149 18.25 -8.09 -13.23
C PRO A 149 16.99 -7.67 -12.46
N VAL A 150 17.13 -7.01 -11.31
CA VAL A 150 16.02 -6.70 -10.38
C VAL A 150 15.15 -5.53 -10.87
N TYR A 151 15.79 -4.50 -11.41
CA TYR A 151 15.13 -3.38 -12.07
C TYR A 151 15.73 -3.17 -13.43
N ARG A 152 14.87 -2.90 -14.41
CA ARG A 152 15.25 -2.60 -15.80
C ARG A 152 15.06 -1.12 -16.07
N ASP A 153 15.68 -0.64 -17.12
CA ASP A 153 15.40 0.68 -17.65
C ASP A 153 13.91 0.83 -17.97
N GLY A 154 13.28 1.95 -17.55
CA GLY A 154 11.85 2.19 -17.66
C GLY A 154 10.98 1.56 -16.56
N ASP A 155 11.52 0.72 -15.67
CA ASP A 155 10.75 0.22 -14.53
C ASP A 155 10.37 1.36 -13.58
N ARG A 156 9.15 1.30 -13.03
CA ARG A 156 8.65 2.28 -12.07
C ARG A 156 8.63 1.72 -10.67
N ILE A 157 9.31 2.38 -9.77
CA ILE A 157 9.38 2.02 -8.35
C ILE A 157 8.66 3.04 -7.50
N ILE A 158 8.04 2.60 -6.41
CA ILE A 158 7.48 3.50 -5.41
C ILE A 158 8.53 3.77 -4.34
N VAL A 159 8.79 5.04 -4.14
CA VAL A 159 9.71 5.55 -3.12
C VAL A 159 8.88 6.20 -2.03
N ALA A 160 9.11 5.78 -0.83
CA ALA A 160 8.54 6.42 0.34
C ALA A 160 9.67 7.08 1.14
N PRO A 161 9.58 8.36 1.47
CA PRO A 161 10.70 9.16 1.98
C PRO A 161 11.11 8.94 3.43
N SER A 162 10.39 8.14 4.22
CA SER A 162 10.77 7.89 5.62
C SER A 162 11.95 6.92 5.73
N SER A 163 12.99 7.32 6.44
CA SER A 163 14.29 6.62 6.51
C SER A 163 14.53 5.84 7.80
N ASP A 164 13.48 5.58 8.59
CA ASP A 164 13.63 4.88 9.85
C ASP A 164 13.90 3.39 9.65
N ASN A 165 14.94 2.89 10.31
CA ASN A 165 15.31 1.46 10.33
C ASN A 165 15.89 0.86 9.04
N LEU A 166 16.79 1.57 8.38
CA LEU A 166 17.54 1.02 7.27
C LEU A 166 18.40 -0.17 7.66
N ARG A 167 18.43 -1.17 6.77
CA ARG A 167 19.23 -2.37 6.96
C ARG A 167 20.11 -2.62 5.74
N ARG A 168 21.21 -3.31 5.99
CA ARG A 168 22.05 -3.81 4.91
C ARG A 168 21.21 -4.63 3.91
N ASN A 169 21.47 -4.44 2.63
CA ASN A 169 20.76 -5.02 1.49
C ASN A 169 19.34 -4.47 1.26
N ASP A 170 18.94 -3.41 1.94
CA ASP A 170 17.75 -2.67 1.53
C ASP A 170 18.00 -1.99 0.18
N ARG A 171 16.95 -1.92 -0.63
CA ARG A 171 16.98 -1.18 -1.89
C ARG A 171 16.67 0.26 -1.58
N VAL A 172 17.49 1.15 -2.07
CA VAL A 172 17.48 2.53 -1.64
C VAL A 172 17.54 3.46 -2.83
N VAL A 173 16.83 4.58 -2.74
CA VAL A 173 17.05 5.73 -3.62
C VAL A 173 17.85 6.75 -2.83
N VAL A 174 18.96 7.15 -3.40
CA VAL A 174 19.90 8.10 -2.77
C VAL A 174 20.03 9.31 -3.64
N LYS A 175 19.95 10.49 -3.04
CA LYS A 175 20.31 11.76 -3.65
C LYS A 175 21.59 12.28 -3.02
N THR A 176 22.60 12.55 -3.84
CA THR A 176 23.86 13.13 -3.39
C THR A 176 23.74 14.64 -3.25
N HIS A 177 24.69 15.27 -2.55
CA HIS A 177 24.76 16.73 -2.49
C HIS A 177 24.96 17.40 -3.85
N ALA A 178 25.59 16.68 -4.79
CA ALA A 178 25.74 17.14 -6.17
C ALA A 178 24.44 17.05 -7.00
N GLY A 179 23.34 16.52 -6.39
CA GLY A 179 22.06 16.36 -7.05
C GLY A 179 21.90 15.04 -7.80
N GLU A 180 22.91 14.17 -7.85
CA GLU A 180 22.80 12.87 -8.51
C GLU A 180 21.81 11.98 -7.73
N VAL A 181 20.82 11.41 -8.42
CA VAL A 181 19.87 10.45 -7.85
C VAL A 181 20.17 9.05 -8.40
N MET A 182 20.19 8.07 -7.53
CA MET A 182 20.48 6.69 -7.92
C MET A 182 19.69 5.69 -7.08
N ALA A 183 19.26 4.60 -7.70
CA ALA A 183 18.74 3.42 -7.03
C ALA A 183 19.87 2.43 -6.81
N LYS A 184 20.07 1.95 -5.58
CA LYS A 184 21.15 1.04 -5.21
C LYS A 184 20.72 0.08 -4.09
N LEU A 185 21.57 -0.89 -3.77
CA LEU A 185 21.54 -1.64 -2.54
C LEU A 185 22.33 -0.91 -1.46
N LEU A 186 21.76 -0.84 -0.26
CA LEU A 186 22.49 -0.35 0.89
C LEU A 186 23.53 -1.41 1.32
N GLY A 187 24.79 -1.08 1.26
CA GLY A 187 25.89 -1.88 1.80
C GLY A 187 26.05 -1.65 3.29
N ARG A 188 27.17 -1.08 3.68
CA ARG A 188 27.43 -0.67 5.06
C ARG A 188 27.09 0.82 5.24
N MET A 189 26.46 1.15 6.35
CA MET A 189 26.18 2.53 6.73
C MET A 189 26.75 2.81 8.12
N THR A 190 27.49 3.90 8.24
CA THR A 190 28.01 4.45 9.50
C THR A 190 27.65 5.93 9.55
N ALA A 191 27.95 6.59 10.67
CA ALA A 191 27.71 8.03 10.79
C ALA A 191 28.49 8.89 9.78
N GLN A 192 29.57 8.35 9.21
CA GLN A 192 30.49 9.10 8.35
C GLN A 192 30.59 8.54 6.92
N ARG A 193 30.06 7.35 6.67
CA ARG A 193 30.24 6.67 5.38
C ARG A 193 29.05 5.79 5.06
N ILE A 194 28.66 5.83 3.79
CA ILE A 194 27.68 4.92 3.23
C ILE A 194 28.27 4.18 2.04
N GLU A 195 28.04 2.88 1.96
CA GLU A 195 28.39 2.02 0.84
C GLU A 195 27.13 1.66 0.06
N LEU A 196 27.15 1.88 -1.22
CA LEU A 196 26.07 1.62 -2.15
C LEU A 196 26.53 0.62 -3.20
N LYS A 197 25.74 -0.44 -3.39
CA LYS A 197 26.06 -1.54 -4.29
C LYS A 197 25.08 -1.57 -5.46
N SER A 198 25.58 -1.99 -6.61
CA SER A 198 24.77 -2.32 -7.77
C SER A 198 24.35 -3.78 -7.71
N PHE A 199 23.18 -4.14 -8.27
CA PHE A 199 22.87 -5.55 -8.53
C PHE A 199 23.66 -6.09 -9.72
N ASN A 200 23.87 -5.24 -10.72
CA ASN A 200 24.67 -5.60 -11.88
C ASN A 200 26.17 -5.52 -11.54
N PRO A 201 26.90 -6.65 -11.55
CA PRO A 201 28.30 -6.68 -11.17
C PRO A 201 29.24 -5.92 -12.15
N SER A 202 28.73 -5.52 -13.32
CA SER A 202 29.48 -4.68 -14.28
C SER A 202 29.59 -3.22 -13.81
N PHE A 203 28.90 -2.85 -12.74
CA PHE A 203 28.93 -1.51 -12.17
C PHE A 203 29.63 -1.54 -10.81
N GLU A 204 30.57 -0.64 -10.61
CA GLU A 204 31.33 -0.54 -9.37
C GLU A 204 30.45 -0.12 -8.18
N ASP A 205 30.82 -0.60 -6.99
CA ASP A 205 30.27 -0.14 -5.72
C ASP A 205 30.73 1.31 -5.47
N ARG A 206 29.85 2.12 -4.88
CA ARG A 206 30.14 3.53 -4.59
C ARG A 206 30.12 3.78 -3.08
N SER A 207 30.95 4.70 -2.64
CA SER A 207 31.04 5.11 -1.23
C SER A 207 31.00 6.61 -1.11
N PHE A 208 30.27 7.10 -0.16
CA PHE A 208 30.08 8.53 0.13
C PHE A 208 30.28 8.82 1.61
#